data_f731470a2aee61685396bad8881f8e9c
#
_entry.id   f731470a2aee61685396bad8881f8e9c
#
_cell.length_a   1.000
_cell.length_b   1.000
_cell.length_c   1.000
_cell.angle_alpha   90.00
_cell.angle_beta   90.00
_cell.angle_gamma   90.00
#
_symmetry.space_group_name_H-M   'P 1'
#
loop_
_entity.id
_entity.type
_entity.pdbx_description
1 polymer ?
#
loop_
_entity_poly.entity_id
_entity_poly.type
_entity_poly.pdbx_seq_one_letter_code
_entity_poly.pdbx_strand_id
1 'polypeptide(L)'
;MGYKIGLDFGTTNSTLSYIDNSGNLETFRYPGLAGTDYIPSCVAYTKNDKYIRVGREALRVAGNSDTDFYKNMKMTLQRPQSEWKNLDWFGDKNPEEVIIDYLSKIITSDKRGDYSFKKEIGDIESIVVSVPQAWLTRQPNHQGRPKLEKIIKDKMKLPLIQLVSEPVAAAAYYNYWYKKEAGYSCEGNILVCDMGGGTFDVTLCKLTENKVEVIKNDGNGIFDIGRAGVYFDTKLLKIAYQRTNEKELDTSSPEFFELYKKLQEYKVDCAEFISDNIKTALLHSSYSKKLPVIESPLVCYMYEIEEAFSEVKKGIEKVLSRFIQNEKLHIDKVLFVGGFNEFELTRQTIKNFLNFNKENISGELEYIEEINSRMAAKAISFGATLIANDYIYVEELYPHTIGIVLEWKMINKEDENIKLVNQKTYIPLIKGKNKVSEYKEPLFHDDYLLAFEPHPKLTVYINPSSSNNTAEKEIPKSANITLPNFNPDNRWKVGMKMDESQIAYIVFTDEINNKESVHYELGNILTEMFGLDGLVSTSD
;
A
#
# COMPACT_ATOMS: atom_id res chain seq x y z
N MET A 1 -17.00 -1.91 -26.49
CA MET A 1 -16.12 -1.07 -25.68
C MET A 1 -15.93 -1.77 -24.35
N GLY A 2 -14.71 -1.85 -23.87
CA GLY A 2 -14.44 -2.40 -22.54
C GLY A 2 -14.63 -1.34 -21.46
N TYR A 3 -14.66 -1.78 -20.21
CA TYR A 3 -14.76 -0.90 -19.05
C TYR A 3 -13.36 -0.55 -18.51
N LYS A 4 -13.17 0.71 -18.14
CA LYS A 4 -12.02 1.16 -17.35
C LYS A 4 -12.38 1.08 -15.87
N ILE A 5 -11.68 0.24 -15.12
CA ILE A 5 -12.07 -0.15 -13.76
C ILE A 5 -11.04 0.27 -12.71
N GLY A 6 -11.51 0.46 -11.48
CA GLY A 6 -10.69 0.69 -10.30
C GLY A 6 -10.82 -0.46 -9.31
N LEU A 7 -9.70 -0.96 -8.83
CA LEU A 7 -9.64 -2.00 -7.81
C LEU A 7 -8.96 -1.49 -6.55
N ASP A 8 -9.68 -1.51 -5.45
CA ASP A 8 -9.09 -1.52 -4.12
C ASP A 8 -8.89 -2.98 -3.67
N PHE A 9 -7.66 -3.46 -3.76
CA PHE A 9 -7.29 -4.76 -3.24
C PHE A 9 -6.87 -4.63 -1.78
N GLY A 10 -7.84 -4.63 -0.86
CA GLY A 10 -7.59 -4.45 0.56
C GLY A 10 -7.13 -5.71 1.29
N THR A 11 -6.55 -5.53 2.49
CA THR A 11 -6.10 -6.64 3.35
C THR A 11 -7.28 -7.51 3.81
N THR A 12 -8.37 -6.88 4.21
CA THR A 12 -9.56 -7.55 4.75
C THR A 12 -10.67 -7.66 3.71
N ASN A 13 -10.91 -6.58 2.98
CA ASN A 13 -11.96 -6.48 1.97
C ASN A 13 -11.40 -5.85 0.71
N SER A 14 -11.92 -6.24 -0.44
CA SER A 14 -11.62 -5.64 -1.74
C SER A 14 -12.89 -5.01 -2.33
N THR A 15 -12.71 -3.94 -3.11
CA THR A 15 -13.80 -3.27 -3.81
C THR A 15 -13.40 -3.05 -5.26
N LEU A 16 -14.26 -3.43 -6.17
CA LEU A 16 -14.11 -3.21 -7.62
C LEU A 16 -15.18 -2.25 -8.09
N SER A 17 -14.80 -1.23 -8.83
CA SER A 17 -15.72 -0.20 -9.31
C SER A 17 -15.49 0.17 -10.76
N TYR A 18 -16.49 0.77 -11.37
CA TYR A 18 -16.52 1.14 -12.77
C TYR A 18 -17.50 2.31 -13.00
N ILE A 19 -17.47 2.89 -14.19
CA ILE A 19 -18.48 3.83 -14.64
C ILE A 19 -19.46 3.07 -15.57
N ASP A 20 -20.74 3.10 -15.22
CA ASP A 20 -21.78 2.46 -16.01
C ASP A 20 -22.07 3.21 -17.33
N ASN A 21 -22.94 2.64 -18.17
CA ASN A 21 -23.32 3.24 -19.43
C ASN A 21 -24.10 4.57 -19.30
N SER A 22 -24.56 4.89 -18.08
CA SER A 22 -25.24 6.14 -17.74
C SER A 22 -24.30 7.20 -17.17
N GLY A 23 -23.02 6.88 -17.01
CA GLY A 23 -21.99 7.76 -16.46
C GLY A 23 -21.94 7.78 -14.92
N ASN A 24 -22.55 6.82 -14.25
CA ASN A 24 -22.53 6.72 -12.80
C ASN A 24 -21.38 5.85 -12.32
N LEU A 25 -20.76 6.26 -11.21
CA LEU A 25 -19.81 5.41 -10.47
C LEU A 25 -20.59 4.30 -9.76
N GLU A 26 -20.28 3.07 -10.10
CA GLU A 26 -20.90 1.87 -9.57
C GLU A 26 -19.87 0.91 -8.97
N THR A 27 -20.32 0.15 -7.98
CA THR A 27 -19.52 -0.93 -7.37
C THR A 27 -19.97 -2.26 -7.92
N PHE A 28 -19.02 -3.09 -8.33
CA PHE A 28 -19.28 -4.47 -8.71
C PHE A 28 -19.71 -5.29 -7.48
N ARG A 29 -20.92 -5.76 -7.49
CA ARG A 29 -21.50 -6.54 -6.39
C ARG A 29 -21.31 -8.01 -6.64
N TYR A 30 -20.43 -8.63 -5.86
CA TYR A 30 -20.21 -10.07 -5.90
C TYR A 30 -21.33 -10.83 -5.17
N PRO A 31 -21.76 -12.02 -5.64
CA PRO A 31 -22.89 -12.78 -5.06
C PRO A 31 -22.71 -13.07 -3.57
N GLY A 32 -23.84 -13.13 -2.87
CA GLY A 32 -23.87 -13.39 -1.43
C GLY A 32 -23.66 -12.14 -0.56
N LEU A 33 -23.59 -10.97 -1.18
CA LEU A 33 -23.33 -9.68 -0.56
C LEU A 33 -24.59 -8.81 -0.47
N ALA A 34 -25.71 -9.34 -0.04
CA ALA A 34 -26.89 -8.50 0.19
C ALA A 34 -26.51 -7.36 1.17
N GLY A 35 -26.48 -6.13 0.66
CA GLY A 35 -26.27 -4.92 1.45
C GLY A 35 -24.83 -4.46 1.65
N THR A 36 -23.80 -5.14 1.09
CA THR A 36 -22.41 -4.67 1.17
C THR A 36 -21.80 -4.52 -0.23
N ASP A 37 -20.97 -3.49 -0.39
CA ASP A 37 -20.29 -3.14 -1.64
C ASP A 37 -18.84 -3.62 -1.68
N TYR A 38 -18.43 -4.50 -0.76
CA TYR A 38 -17.07 -5.03 -0.67
C TYR A 38 -17.05 -6.55 -0.60
N ILE A 39 -15.99 -7.12 -1.12
CA ILE A 39 -15.73 -8.55 -1.22
C ILE A 39 -14.66 -8.91 -0.19
N PRO A 40 -14.94 -9.78 0.81
CA PRO A 40 -13.90 -10.22 1.73
C PRO A 40 -12.68 -10.77 1.00
N SER A 41 -11.48 -10.29 1.35
CA SER A 41 -10.21 -10.70 0.73
C SER A 41 -9.75 -12.04 1.29
N CYS A 42 -10.47 -13.10 0.97
CA CYS A 42 -10.17 -14.47 1.41
C CYS A 42 -10.53 -15.52 0.36
N VAL A 43 -9.84 -16.65 0.45
CA VAL A 43 -9.98 -17.80 -0.44
C VAL A 43 -10.10 -19.08 0.38
N ALA A 44 -10.93 -19.99 -0.05
CA ALA A 44 -11.04 -21.33 0.50
C ALA A 44 -10.94 -22.41 -0.59
N TYR A 45 -10.14 -23.42 -0.32
CA TYR A 45 -9.97 -24.59 -1.19
C TYR A 45 -10.54 -25.80 -0.47
N THR A 46 -11.56 -26.39 -1.04
CA THR A 46 -12.16 -27.61 -0.49
C THR A 46 -11.48 -28.84 -1.10
N LYS A 47 -10.99 -29.74 -0.26
CA LYS A 47 -10.22 -30.94 -0.69
C LYS A 47 -11.00 -31.87 -1.58
N ASN A 48 -12.30 -31.95 -1.35
CA ASN A 48 -13.17 -32.93 -2.03
C ASN A 48 -13.66 -32.49 -3.42
N ASP A 49 -13.98 -31.20 -3.60
CA ASP A 49 -14.60 -30.71 -4.84
C ASP A 49 -13.66 -29.91 -5.74
N LYS A 50 -12.45 -29.64 -5.28
CA LYS A 50 -11.45 -28.80 -5.98
C LYS A 50 -11.98 -27.42 -6.40
N TYR A 51 -13.08 -26.98 -5.79
CA TYR A 51 -13.71 -25.71 -6.09
C TYR A 51 -13.06 -24.59 -5.26
N ILE A 52 -12.74 -23.49 -5.92
CA ILE A 52 -12.18 -22.31 -5.28
C ILE A 52 -13.33 -21.39 -4.89
N ARG A 53 -13.46 -21.11 -3.61
CA ARG A 53 -14.41 -20.15 -3.05
C ARG A 53 -13.71 -18.88 -2.66
N VAL A 54 -14.34 -17.74 -2.90
CA VAL A 54 -13.81 -16.43 -2.53
C VAL A 54 -14.84 -15.61 -1.77
N GLY A 55 -14.39 -14.60 -1.04
CA GLY A 55 -15.28 -13.70 -0.33
C GLY A 55 -16.16 -14.42 0.70
N ARG A 56 -17.44 -14.09 0.75
CA ARG A 56 -18.39 -14.69 1.72
C ARG A 56 -18.56 -16.19 1.56
N GLU A 57 -18.43 -16.72 0.35
CA GLU A 57 -18.48 -18.16 0.15
C GLU A 57 -17.30 -18.86 0.84
N ALA A 58 -16.11 -18.26 0.77
CA ALA A 58 -14.94 -18.76 1.49
C ALA A 58 -15.13 -18.67 3.01
N LEU A 59 -15.68 -17.56 3.52
CA LEU A 59 -15.98 -17.40 4.94
C LEU A 59 -16.96 -18.42 5.49
N ARG A 60 -17.94 -18.85 4.68
CA ARG A 60 -18.94 -19.85 5.11
C ARG A 60 -18.34 -21.24 5.37
N VAL A 61 -17.24 -21.56 4.71
CA VAL A 61 -16.58 -22.87 4.84
C VAL A 61 -15.29 -22.79 5.67
N ALA A 62 -14.92 -21.60 6.12
CA ALA A 62 -13.77 -21.40 6.98
C ALA A 62 -13.93 -22.21 8.29
N GLY A 63 -12.88 -22.95 8.66
CA GLY A 63 -12.90 -23.79 9.86
C GLY A 63 -13.41 -25.22 9.65
N ASN A 64 -13.92 -25.58 8.45
CA ASN A 64 -14.22 -26.96 8.12
C ASN A 64 -12.93 -27.78 7.99
N SER A 65 -12.93 -29.01 8.48
CA SER A 65 -11.73 -29.88 8.48
C SER A 65 -11.23 -30.28 7.09
N ASP A 66 -12.08 -30.17 6.07
CA ASP A 66 -11.77 -30.48 4.66
C ASP A 66 -11.44 -29.22 3.84
N THR A 67 -11.27 -28.06 4.48
CA THR A 67 -11.09 -26.77 3.80
C THR A 67 -9.80 -26.10 4.23
N ASP A 68 -8.97 -25.73 3.26
CA ASP A 68 -7.83 -24.86 3.47
C ASP A 68 -8.28 -23.40 3.24
N PHE A 69 -8.17 -22.56 4.27
CA PHE A 69 -8.67 -21.18 4.26
C PHE A 69 -7.53 -20.16 4.35
N TYR A 70 -7.53 -19.18 3.44
CA TYR A 70 -6.50 -18.15 3.29
C TYR A 70 -7.11 -16.76 3.40
N LYS A 71 -6.54 -15.93 4.27
CA LYS A 71 -6.89 -14.52 4.47
C LYS A 71 -5.65 -13.65 4.57
N ASN A 72 -5.82 -12.32 4.60
CA ASN A 72 -4.72 -11.35 4.72
C ASN A 72 -3.64 -11.51 3.61
N MET A 73 -4.04 -12.02 2.44
CA MET A 73 -3.13 -12.37 1.36
C MET A 73 -2.32 -11.16 0.84
N LYS A 74 -2.88 -9.95 0.87
CA LYS A 74 -2.17 -8.71 0.52
C LYS A 74 -0.90 -8.49 1.37
N MET A 75 -0.95 -8.86 2.66
CA MET A 75 0.18 -8.71 3.58
C MET A 75 1.37 -9.61 3.21
N THR A 76 1.13 -10.73 2.52
CA THR A 76 2.21 -11.62 2.08
C THR A 76 3.11 -10.97 1.03
N LEU A 77 2.58 -10.05 0.23
CA LEU A 77 3.34 -9.35 -0.82
C LEU A 77 4.48 -8.50 -0.25
N GLN A 78 4.34 -8.03 0.99
CA GLN A 78 5.37 -7.25 1.69
C GLN A 78 6.51 -8.13 2.20
N ARG A 79 6.30 -9.45 2.28
CA ARG A 79 7.30 -10.40 2.79
C ARG A 79 8.22 -10.91 1.68
N PRO A 80 9.48 -11.21 2.00
CA PRO A 80 10.37 -11.93 1.10
C PRO A 80 9.72 -13.23 0.60
N GLN A 81 9.96 -13.54 -0.67
CA GLN A 81 9.45 -14.80 -1.25
C GLN A 81 10.01 -16.04 -0.54
N SER A 82 11.24 -15.98 -0.04
CA SER A 82 11.87 -17.02 0.76
C SER A 82 11.13 -17.31 2.07
N GLU A 83 10.48 -16.30 2.65
CA GLU A 83 9.71 -16.43 3.88
C GLU A 83 8.30 -17.02 3.64
N TRP A 84 7.79 -17.03 2.42
CA TRP A 84 6.41 -17.44 2.14
C TRP A 84 6.09 -18.86 2.59
N LYS A 85 7.05 -19.75 2.57
CA LYS A 85 6.90 -21.15 3.05
C LYS A 85 6.79 -21.27 4.57
N ASN A 86 7.17 -20.21 5.30
CA ASN A 86 7.26 -20.21 6.76
C ASN A 86 6.29 -19.20 7.38
N LEU A 87 5.27 -18.78 6.64
CA LEU A 87 4.23 -17.89 7.16
C LEU A 87 3.17 -18.70 7.89
N ASP A 88 3.41 -19.02 9.16
CA ASP A 88 2.51 -19.81 10.03
C ASP A 88 1.06 -19.29 10.02
N TRP A 89 0.89 -17.99 9.84
CA TRP A 89 -0.42 -17.32 9.81
C TRP A 89 -1.11 -17.40 8.44
N PHE A 90 -0.41 -17.82 7.37
CA PHE A 90 -0.97 -17.86 6.02
C PHE A 90 -1.34 -19.28 5.58
N GLY A 91 -0.52 -20.28 5.88
CA GLY A 91 -0.68 -21.68 5.49
C GLY A 91 0.26 -22.09 4.34
N ASP A 92 0.04 -23.28 3.77
CA ASP A 92 1.04 -23.96 2.95
C ASP A 92 1.05 -23.58 1.46
N LYS A 93 -0.01 -22.93 0.95
CA LYS A 93 -0.05 -22.54 -0.47
C LYS A 93 0.83 -21.35 -0.76
N ASN A 94 1.30 -21.29 -2.02
CA ASN A 94 2.01 -20.13 -2.51
C ASN A 94 1.09 -18.88 -2.49
N PRO A 95 1.45 -17.81 -1.78
CA PRO A 95 0.67 -16.58 -1.73
C PRO A 95 0.34 -15.98 -3.10
N GLU A 96 1.25 -16.04 -4.07
CA GLU A 96 1.02 -15.54 -5.43
C GLU A 96 -0.16 -16.29 -6.09
N GLU A 97 -0.19 -17.62 -5.97
CA GLU A 97 -1.28 -18.45 -6.53
C GLU A 97 -2.63 -18.11 -5.88
N VAL A 98 -2.65 -17.94 -4.55
CA VAL A 98 -3.88 -17.60 -3.82
C VAL A 98 -4.40 -16.23 -4.24
N ILE A 99 -3.52 -15.24 -4.45
CA ILE A 99 -3.91 -13.92 -4.93
C ILE A 99 -4.45 -13.99 -6.37
N ILE A 100 -3.77 -14.73 -7.25
CA ILE A 100 -4.22 -14.93 -8.63
C ILE A 100 -5.61 -15.61 -8.66
N ASP A 101 -5.80 -16.65 -7.86
CA ASP A 101 -7.08 -17.35 -7.78
C ASP A 101 -8.19 -16.42 -7.29
N TYR A 102 -7.92 -15.62 -6.25
CA TYR A 102 -8.87 -14.62 -5.74
C TYR A 102 -9.24 -13.58 -6.80
N LEU A 103 -8.23 -12.90 -7.34
CA LEU A 103 -8.45 -11.82 -8.31
C LEU A 103 -9.09 -12.36 -9.60
N SER A 104 -8.67 -13.53 -10.08
CA SER A 104 -9.27 -14.15 -11.27
C SER A 104 -10.75 -14.45 -11.06
N LYS A 105 -11.13 -14.98 -9.90
CA LYS A 105 -12.52 -15.26 -9.58
C LYS A 105 -13.41 -14.03 -9.61
N ILE A 106 -12.94 -12.90 -9.10
CA ILE A 106 -13.76 -11.69 -9.01
C ILE A 106 -13.67 -10.83 -10.28
N ILE A 107 -12.59 -10.94 -11.07
CA ILE A 107 -12.35 -10.03 -12.21
C ILE A 107 -12.58 -10.75 -13.56
N THR A 108 -11.92 -11.86 -13.81
CA THR A 108 -11.76 -12.41 -15.18
C THR A 108 -12.35 -13.77 -15.45
N SER A 109 -12.74 -14.54 -14.43
CA SER A 109 -13.18 -15.93 -14.64
C SER A 109 -14.40 -16.02 -15.55
N ASP A 110 -14.30 -16.81 -16.59
CA ASP A 110 -15.38 -17.15 -17.52
C ASP A 110 -15.91 -18.58 -17.34
N LYS A 111 -15.39 -19.30 -16.33
CA LYS A 111 -15.79 -20.68 -16.05
C LYS A 111 -17.28 -20.79 -15.72
N ARG A 112 -17.90 -21.88 -16.15
CA ARG A 112 -19.31 -22.15 -15.86
C ARG A 112 -19.53 -22.20 -14.34
N GLY A 113 -20.48 -21.41 -13.84
CA GLY A 113 -20.79 -21.31 -12.41
C GLY A 113 -19.99 -20.23 -11.66
N ASP A 114 -18.94 -19.68 -12.26
CA ASP A 114 -18.24 -18.54 -11.68
C ASP A 114 -18.99 -17.23 -11.94
N TYR A 115 -18.76 -16.27 -11.07
CA TYR A 115 -19.30 -14.92 -11.12
C TYR A 115 -18.14 -13.93 -11.08
N SER A 116 -17.91 -13.24 -12.18
CA SER A 116 -16.80 -12.29 -12.30
C SER A 116 -17.27 -10.98 -12.95
N PHE A 117 -16.49 -9.92 -12.79
CA PHE A 117 -16.76 -8.65 -13.45
C PHE A 117 -16.90 -8.83 -14.98
N LYS A 118 -15.92 -9.49 -15.58
CA LYS A 118 -15.90 -9.73 -17.03
C LYS A 118 -17.16 -10.41 -17.52
N LYS A 119 -17.66 -11.37 -16.77
CA LYS A 119 -18.81 -12.17 -17.17
C LYS A 119 -20.14 -11.46 -17.00
N GLU A 120 -20.28 -10.68 -15.91
CA GLU A 120 -21.54 -10.05 -15.54
C GLU A 120 -21.71 -8.64 -16.10
N ILE A 121 -20.61 -7.90 -16.22
CA ILE A 121 -20.59 -6.49 -16.64
C ILE A 121 -20.02 -6.35 -18.05
N GLY A 122 -18.82 -6.90 -18.30
CA GLY A 122 -18.20 -6.86 -19.62
C GLY A 122 -16.68 -6.88 -19.61
N ASP A 123 -16.10 -6.77 -20.81
CA ASP A 123 -14.66 -6.77 -21.01
C ASP A 123 -13.98 -5.58 -20.34
N ILE A 124 -12.71 -5.78 -19.95
CA ILE A 124 -11.89 -4.79 -19.27
C ILE A 124 -10.95 -4.14 -20.29
N GLU A 125 -11.09 -2.83 -20.47
CA GLU A 125 -10.21 -2.03 -21.32
C GLU A 125 -8.94 -1.63 -20.59
N SER A 126 -9.07 -1.27 -19.31
CA SER A 126 -7.93 -0.93 -18.45
C SER A 126 -8.29 -1.04 -16.97
N ILE A 127 -7.26 -1.15 -16.12
CA ILE A 127 -7.40 -1.22 -14.68
C ILE A 127 -6.39 -0.32 -13.97
N VAL A 128 -6.83 0.40 -12.95
CA VAL A 128 -6.01 1.07 -11.94
C VAL A 128 -6.21 0.35 -10.61
N VAL A 129 -5.12 0.04 -9.92
CA VAL A 129 -5.18 -0.72 -8.65
C VAL A 129 -4.54 0.08 -7.53
N SER A 130 -5.22 0.15 -6.40
CA SER A 130 -4.69 0.84 -5.22
C SER A 130 -3.73 -0.02 -4.40
N VAL A 131 -2.72 0.64 -3.84
CA VAL A 131 -1.71 0.02 -2.98
C VAL A 131 -1.41 0.91 -1.76
N PRO A 132 -1.01 0.33 -0.62
CA PRO A 132 -0.62 1.11 0.53
C PRO A 132 0.56 2.04 0.24
N GLN A 133 0.53 3.25 0.77
CA GLN A 133 1.64 4.19 0.66
C GLN A 133 2.91 3.64 1.32
N ALA A 134 2.76 2.88 2.42
CA ALA A 134 3.86 2.22 3.10
C ALA A 134 4.70 1.30 2.21
N TRP A 135 4.15 0.80 1.10
CA TRP A 135 4.90 -0.01 0.14
C TRP A 135 5.98 0.78 -0.62
N LEU A 136 5.91 2.11 -0.61
CA LEU A 136 6.95 2.98 -1.17
C LEU A 136 7.86 3.54 -0.09
N THR A 137 7.30 3.90 1.07
CA THR A 137 8.03 4.70 2.07
C THR A 137 8.81 3.87 3.07
N ARG A 138 8.52 2.57 3.20
CA ARG A 138 9.11 1.71 4.23
C ARG A 138 9.81 0.49 3.67
N GLN A 139 11.06 0.31 4.08
CA GLN A 139 11.79 -0.94 3.90
C GLN A 139 11.29 -1.97 4.93
N PRO A 140 11.18 -3.23 4.55
CA PRO A 140 11.31 -3.84 3.24
C PRO A 140 10.02 -3.90 2.42
N ASN A 141 9.02 -3.11 2.76
CA ASN A 141 7.66 -3.18 2.22
C ASN A 141 7.56 -2.87 0.71
N HIS A 142 8.53 -2.16 0.14
CA HIS A 142 8.51 -1.78 -1.30
C HIS A 142 8.55 -2.96 -2.27
N GLN A 143 8.70 -4.17 -1.79
CA GLN A 143 8.52 -5.36 -2.61
C GLN A 143 7.07 -5.61 -3.03
N GLY A 144 6.10 -5.11 -2.25
CA GLY A 144 4.69 -5.37 -2.50
C GLY A 144 4.22 -4.82 -3.84
N ARG A 145 4.68 -3.61 -4.21
CA ARG A 145 4.29 -2.93 -5.45
C ARG A 145 4.73 -3.69 -6.70
N PRO A 146 6.02 -4.00 -6.91
CA PRO A 146 6.46 -4.77 -8.08
C PRO A 146 5.85 -6.16 -8.17
N LYS A 147 5.64 -6.84 -7.04
CA LYS A 147 5.00 -8.17 -7.03
C LYS A 147 3.54 -8.11 -7.48
N LEU A 148 2.78 -7.13 -6.97
CA LEU A 148 1.39 -6.98 -7.37
C LEU A 148 1.28 -6.59 -8.84
N GLU A 149 2.12 -5.68 -9.32
CA GLU A 149 2.19 -5.33 -10.73
C GLU A 149 2.44 -6.55 -11.61
N LYS A 150 3.46 -7.34 -11.27
CA LYS A 150 3.78 -8.58 -11.97
C LYS A 150 2.62 -9.59 -11.98
N ILE A 151 1.91 -9.74 -10.86
CA ILE A 151 0.72 -10.58 -10.80
C ILE A 151 -0.33 -10.10 -11.80
N ILE A 152 -0.66 -8.82 -11.80
CA ILE A 152 -1.73 -8.26 -12.61
C ILE A 152 -1.35 -8.22 -14.09
N LYS A 153 -0.19 -7.66 -14.42
CA LYS A 153 0.30 -7.50 -15.79
C LYS A 153 0.74 -8.82 -16.43
N ASP A 154 1.64 -9.55 -15.74
CA ASP A 154 2.33 -10.68 -16.37
C ASP A 154 1.59 -11.99 -16.20
N LYS A 155 1.01 -12.23 -15.02
CA LYS A 155 0.33 -13.50 -14.73
C LYS A 155 -1.13 -13.49 -15.16
N MET A 156 -1.87 -12.43 -14.80
CA MET A 156 -3.28 -12.32 -15.15
C MET A 156 -3.51 -11.70 -16.55
N LYS A 157 -2.48 -11.08 -17.15
CA LYS A 157 -2.57 -10.38 -18.45
C LYS A 157 -3.63 -9.29 -18.49
N LEU A 158 -3.86 -8.62 -17.38
CA LEU A 158 -4.77 -7.48 -17.31
C LEU A 158 -4.08 -6.19 -17.78
N PRO A 159 -4.80 -5.30 -18.47
CA PRO A 159 -4.26 -4.03 -18.99
C PRO A 159 -4.13 -3.00 -17.86
N LEU A 160 -3.14 -3.20 -16.99
CA LEU A 160 -2.84 -2.31 -15.88
C LEU A 160 -2.27 -0.99 -16.41
N ILE A 161 -2.92 0.14 -16.07
CA ILE A 161 -2.41 1.48 -16.35
C ILE A 161 -1.36 1.84 -15.29
N GLN A 162 -1.76 1.81 -14.02
CA GLN A 162 -0.87 2.16 -12.90
C GLN A 162 -1.33 1.56 -11.57
N LEU A 163 -0.39 1.48 -10.65
CA LEU A 163 -0.66 1.31 -9.22
C LEU A 163 -0.67 2.70 -8.57
N VAL A 164 -1.75 3.05 -7.89
CA VAL A 164 -1.92 4.33 -7.19
C VAL A 164 -1.95 4.13 -5.68
N SER A 165 -1.44 5.09 -4.92
CA SER A 165 -1.52 5.01 -3.45
C SER A 165 -2.96 5.14 -2.95
N GLU A 166 -3.37 4.30 -1.99
CA GLU A 166 -4.73 4.29 -1.41
C GLU A 166 -5.20 5.68 -0.98
N PRO A 167 -4.43 6.47 -0.19
CA PRO A 167 -4.85 7.81 0.20
C PRO A 167 -4.96 8.79 -0.98
N VAL A 168 -4.16 8.60 -2.04
CA VAL A 168 -4.23 9.43 -3.25
C VAL A 168 -5.49 9.13 -4.05
N ALA A 169 -5.83 7.85 -4.19
CA ALA A 169 -7.10 7.45 -4.81
C ALA A 169 -8.30 8.00 -4.02
N ALA A 170 -8.26 7.94 -2.69
CA ALA A 170 -9.31 8.52 -1.86
C ALA A 170 -9.44 10.04 -2.03
N ALA A 171 -8.31 10.77 -2.12
CA ALA A 171 -8.31 12.21 -2.41
C ALA A 171 -8.90 12.51 -3.80
N ALA A 172 -8.61 11.66 -4.81
CA ALA A 172 -9.19 11.79 -6.15
C ALA A 172 -10.72 11.65 -6.13
N TYR A 173 -11.23 10.66 -5.41
CA TYR A 173 -12.67 10.52 -5.25
C TYR A 173 -13.29 11.70 -4.50
N TYR A 174 -12.68 12.15 -3.40
CA TYR A 174 -13.16 13.30 -2.65
C TYR A 174 -13.23 14.56 -3.51
N ASN A 175 -12.20 14.84 -4.32
CA ASN A 175 -12.18 15.97 -5.24
C ASN A 175 -13.35 15.95 -6.23
N TYR A 176 -13.60 14.79 -6.83
CA TYR A 176 -14.73 14.58 -7.76
C TYR A 176 -16.08 14.71 -7.06
N TRP A 177 -16.25 14.05 -5.91
CA TRP A 177 -17.47 14.06 -5.13
C TRP A 177 -17.82 15.47 -4.66
N TYR A 178 -16.85 16.20 -4.12
CA TYR A 178 -17.05 17.57 -3.65
C TYR A 178 -17.53 18.48 -4.79
N LYS A 179 -16.91 18.40 -5.97
CA LYS A 179 -17.34 19.14 -7.17
C LYS A 179 -18.75 18.80 -7.57
N LYS A 180 -19.14 17.54 -7.48
CA LYS A 180 -20.50 17.07 -7.82
C LYS A 180 -21.56 17.57 -6.84
N GLU A 181 -21.27 17.54 -5.54
CA GLU A 181 -22.22 17.93 -4.49
C GLU A 181 -22.26 19.45 -4.26
N ALA A 182 -21.13 20.10 -4.19
CA ALA A 182 -21.02 21.53 -3.92
C ALA A 182 -21.18 22.42 -5.16
N GLY A 183 -21.02 21.85 -6.36
CA GLY A 183 -21.09 22.57 -7.63
C GLY A 183 -19.85 23.40 -7.98
N TYR A 184 -18.80 23.35 -7.15
CA TYR A 184 -17.51 24.00 -7.40
C TYR A 184 -16.35 23.10 -6.94
N SER A 185 -15.15 23.36 -7.48
CA SER A 185 -13.98 22.54 -7.20
C SER A 185 -13.52 22.68 -5.76
N CYS A 186 -13.09 21.55 -5.16
CA CYS A 186 -12.37 21.58 -3.90
C CYS A 186 -10.93 22.01 -4.16
N GLU A 187 -10.54 23.15 -3.64
CA GLU A 187 -9.15 23.63 -3.71
C GLU A 187 -8.54 23.69 -2.32
N GLY A 188 -7.22 23.50 -2.24
CA GLY A 188 -6.48 23.55 -0.99
C GLY A 188 -5.77 22.26 -0.65
N ASN A 189 -5.21 22.21 0.54
CA ASN A 189 -4.42 21.09 1.02
C ASN A 189 -5.27 20.17 1.91
N ILE A 190 -5.39 18.92 1.50
CA ILE A 190 -6.11 17.89 2.24
C ILE A 190 -5.14 16.86 2.81
N LEU A 191 -5.24 16.63 4.12
CA LEU A 191 -4.55 15.52 4.79
C LEU A 191 -5.46 14.29 4.75
N VAL A 192 -5.07 13.27 4.01
CA VAL A 192 -5.75 11.99 3.98
C VAL A 192 -5.09 11.07 5.00
N CYS A 193 -5.88 10.59 5.96
CA CYS A 193 -5.51 9.58 6.92
C CYS A 193 -6.22 8.29 6.55
N ASP A 194 -5.48 7.32 6.02
CA ASP A 194 -6.01 6.01 5.64
C ASP A 194 -5.63 4.96 6.67
N MET A 195 -6.63 4.36 7.32
CA MET A 195 -6.40 3.28 8.26
C MET A 195 -7.32 2.10 8.00
N GLY A 196 -6.74 1.07 7.42
CA GLY A 196 -7.40 -0.19 7.12
C GLY A 196 -7.13 -1.29 8.15
N GLY A 197 -7.16 -2.53 7.69
CA GLY A 197 -6.85 -3.69 8.51
C GLY A 197 -5.35 -3.87 8.77
N GLY A 198 -4.48 -3.49 7.83
CA GLY A 198 -3.05 -3.80 7.85
C GLY A 198 -2.10 -2.63 8.00
N THR A 199 -2.48 -1.43 7.56
CA THR A 199 -1.61 -0.24 7.52
C THR A 199 -2.31 1.01 8.03
N PHE A 200 -1.50 2.00 8.41
CA PHE A 200 -1.91 3.38 8.60
C PHE A 200 -1.04 4.26 7.71
N ASP A 201 -1.66 4.89 6.73
CA ASP A 201 -1.01 5.76 5.75
C ASP A 201 -1.51 7.20 5.87
N VAL A 202 -0.60 8.15 5.70
CA VAL A 202 -0.87 9.59 5.80
C VAL A 202 -0.31 10.29 4.58
N THR A 203 -1.15 11.04 3.88
CA THR A 203 -0.75 11.77 2.67
C THR A 203 -1.35 13.17 2.66
N LEU A 204 -0.50 14.17 2.51
CA LEU A 204 -0.93 15.55 2.25
C LEU A 204 -0.96 15.77 0.75
N CYS A 205 -2.13 16.09 0.23
CA CYS A 205 -2.35 16.38 -1.17
C CYS A 205 -2.81 17.83 -1.36
N LYS A 206 -2.37 18.45 -2.45
CA LYS A 206 -2.97 19.68 -2.96
C LYS A 206 -4.02 19.30 -4.00
N LEU A 207 -5.24 19.77 -3.78
CA LEU A 207 -6.35 19.59 -4.71
C LEU A 207 -6.49 20.83 -5.59
N THR A 208 -6.73 20.59 -6.86
CA THR A 208 -7.16 21.57 -7.85
C THR A 208 -8.29 20.98 -8.66
N GLU A 209 -8.88 21.70 -9.61
CA GLU A 209 -10.12 21.31 -10.29
C GLU A 209 -10.24 19.83 -10.71
N ASN A 210 -9.18 19.28 -11.30
CA ASN A 210 -9.14 17.89 -11.79
C ASN A 210 -7.81 17.20 -11.50
N LYS A 211 -7.05 17.72 -10.53
CA LYS A 211 -5.71 17.18 -10.21
C LYS A 211 -5.55 17.00 -8.70
N VAL A 212 -4.92 15.89 -8.34
CA VAL A 212 -4.41 15.60 -7.01
C VAL A 212 -2.89 15.57 -7.09
N GLU A 213 -2.23 16.47 -6.38
CA GLU A 213 -0.78 16.55 -6.30
C GLU A 213 -0.31 16.20 -4.89
N VAL A 214 0.51 15.17 -4.75
CA VAL A 214 1.08 14.79 -3.47
C VAL A 214 2.14 15.79 -3.05
N ILE A 215 2.00 16.35 -1.84
CA ILE A 215 2.98 17.25 -1.21
C ILE A 215 3.91 16.45 -0.30
N LYS A 216 3.35 15.54 0.50
CA LYS A 216 4.09 14.74 1.47
C LYS A 216 3.32 13.46 1.80
N ASN A 217 4.04 12.39 2.06
CA ASN A 217 3.45 11.13 2.47
C ASN A 217 4.31 10.42 3.52
N ASP A 218 3.68 9.59 4.34
CA ASP A 218 4.31 8.64 5.26
C ASP A 218 3.31 7.51 5.55
N GLY A 219 3.75 6.45 6.22
CA GLY A 219 2.90 5.34 6.61
C GLY A 219 3.64 4.34 7.48
N ASN A 220 2.91 3.40 8.04
CA ASN A 220 3.49 2.24 8.68
C ASN A 220 3.08 0.96 7.94
N GLY A 221 4.05 0.09 7.69
CA GLY A 221 3.81 -1.23 7.17
C GLY A 221 3.85 -2.30 8.26
N ILE A 222 3.73 -3.54 7.82
CA ILE A 222 3.70 -4.72 8.70
C ILE A 222 4.93 -4.84 9.62
N PHE A 223 6.08 -4.31 9.18
CA PHE A 223 7.34 -4.36 9.94
C PHE A 223 7.49 -3.23 10.96
N ASP A 224 6.80 -2.12 10.77
CA ASP A 224 6.68 -1.05 11.76
C ASP A 224 5.63 -1.38 12.83
N ILE A 225 5.44 -2.67 13.07
CA ILE A 225 4.39 -3.17 13.92
C ILE A 225 3.06 -3.03 13.18
N GLY A 226 2.66 -4.00 12.37
CA GLY A 226 1.36 -4.07 11.65
C GLY A 226 0.15 -3.95 12.57
N ARG A 227 0.08 -2.82 13.25
CA ARG A 227 -0.84 -2.50 14.34
C ARG A 227 -1.92 -1.60 13.81
N ALA A 228 -2.71 -2.17 12.92
CA ALA A 228 -3.95 -1.58 12.44
C ALA A 228 -5.14 -2.45 12.89
N GLY A 229 -6.23 -2.44 12.15
CA GLY A 229 -7.48 -3.09 12.57
C GLY A 229 -7.36 -4.58 12.86
N VAL A 230 -6.61 -5.35 12.05
CA VAL A 230 -6.41 -6.80 12.27
C VAL A 230 -5.70 -7.09 13.59
N TYR A 231 -4.68 -6.30 13.91
CA TYR A 231 -3.98 -6.43 15.20
C TYR A 231 -4.90 -6.12 16.36
N PHE A 232 -5.64 -5.01 16.29
CA PHE A 232 -6.61 -4.61 17.31
C PHE A 232 -7.63 -5.72 17.57
N ASP A 233 -8.28 -6.22 16.53
CA ASP A 233 -9.31 -7.25 16.65
C ASP A 233 -8.77 -8.54 17.26
N THR A 234 -7.59 -8.96 16.84
CA THR A 234 -6.92 -10.16 17.37
C THR A 234 -6.59 -9.99 18.85
N LYS A 235 -6.04 -8.83 19.24
CA LYS A 235 -5.66 -8.56 20.62
C LYS A 235 -6.89 -8.44 21.52
N LEU A 236 -7.94 -7.77 21.05
CA LEU A 236 -9.19 -7.61 21.78
C LEU A 236 -9.85 -8.97 22.05
N LEU A 237 -9.93 -9.84 21.05
CA LEU A 237 -10.47 -11.19 21.23
C LEU A 237 -9.66 -11.99 22.24
N LYS A 238 -8.33 -11.93 22.22
CA LYS A 238 -7.48 -12.61 23.20
C LYS A 238 -7.76 -12.13 24.63
N ILE A 239 -7.84 -10.82 24.84
CA ILE A 239 -8.10 -10.21 26.16
C ILE A 239 -9.49 -10.65 26.66
N ALA A 240 -10.54 -10.46 25.87
CA ALA A 240 -11.90 -10.80 26.26
C ALA A 240 -12.09 -12.32 26.47
N TYR A 241 -11.47 -13.14 25.63
CA TYR A 241 -11.53 -14.59 25.76
C TYR A 241 -10.81 -15.08 27.01
N GLN A 242 -9.61 -14.57 27.33
CA GLN A 242 -8.86 -14.92 28.53
C GLN A 242 -9.64 -14.56 29.80
N ARG A 243 -10.29 -13.39 29.82
CA ARG A 243 -11.15 -13.01 30.96
C ARG A 243 -12.34 -13.95 31.12
N THR A 244 -12.94 -14.41 30.02
CA THR A 244 -14.17 -15.21 30.04
C THR A 244 -13.89 -16.68 30.32
N ASN A 245 -12.79 -17.22 29.79
CA ASN A 245 -12.50 -18.65 29.77
C ASN A 245 -11.28 -19.04 30.64
N GLU A 246 -10.60 -18.07 31.24
CA GLU A 246 -9.39 -18.27 32.09
C GLU A 246 -8.25 -19.00 31.35
N LYS A 247 -8.24 -18.97 29.99
CA LYS A 247 -7.23 -19.60 29.14
C LYS A 247 -6.89 -18.69 27.95
N GLU A 248 -5.73 -18.91 27.36
CA GLU A 248 -5.33 -18.20 26.14
C GLU A 248 -6.10 -18.70 24.91
N LEU A 249 -6.42 -17.79 24.00
CA LEU A 249 -7.04 -18.08 22.72
C LEU A 249 -5.95 -18.36 21.68
N ASP A 250 -5.94 -19.59 21.16
CA ASP A 250 -5.08 -19.97 20.05
C ASP A 250 -5.59 -19.35 18.73
N THR A 251 -4.78 -18.49 18.13
CA THR A 251 -5.11 -17.78 16.88
C THR A 251 -5.15 -18.68 15.63
N SER A 252 -4.68 -19.91 15.73
CA SER A 252 -4.78 -20.92 14.66
C SER A 252 -6.01 -21.82 14.80
N SER A 253 -6.73 -21.72 15.92
CA SER A 253 -7.87 -22.60 16.22
C SER A 253 -9.13 -22.24 15.42
N PRO A 254 -9.99 -23.21 15.10
CA PRO A 254 -11.31 -22.96 14.52
C PRO A 254 -12.18 -22.02 15.36
N GLU A 255 -12.03 -22.10 16.70
CA GLU A 255 -12.73 -21.24 17.65
C GLU A 255 -12.35 -19.77 17.46
N PHE A 256 -11.05 -19.47 17.29
CA PHE A 256 -10.60 -18.11 16.98
C PHE A 256 -11.22 -17.58 15.68
N PHE A 257 -11.22 -18.38 14.62
CA PHE A 257 -11.77 -17.96 13.32
C PHE A 257 -13.28 -17.68 13.42
N GLU A 258 -14.02 -18.46 14.18
CA GLU A 258 -15.44 -18.21 14.39
C GLU A 258 -15.69 -16.92 15.19
N LEU A 259 -14.96 -16.70 16.28
CA LEU A 259 -15.04 -15.48 17.07
C LEU A 259 -14.64 -14.25 16.25
N TYR A 260 -13.54 -14.36 15.50
CA TYR A 260 -13.04 -13.27 14.65
C TYR A 260 -14.06 -12.88 13.58
N LYS A 261 -14.67 -13.86 12.92
CA LYS A 261 -15.73 -13.63 11.92
C LYS A 261 -16.92 -12.90 12.53
N LYS A 262 -17.43 -13.39 13.67
CA LYS A 262 -18.56 -12.77 14.38
C LYS A 262 -18.24 -11.34 14.82
N LEU A 263 -17.00 -11.09 15.27
CA LEU A 263 -16.57 -9.74 15.63
C LEU A 263 -16.56 -8.80 14.42
N GLN A 264 -16.07 -9.26 13.26
CA GLN A 264 -16.07 -8.46 12.04
C GLN A 264 -17.50 -8.14 11.59
N GLU A 265 -18.40 -9.11 11.59
CA GLU A 265 -19.81 -8.92 11.26
C GLU A 265 -20.47 -7.92 12.22
N TYR A 266 -20.27 -8.11 13.53
CA TYR A 266 -20.83 -7.22 14.56
C TYR A 266 -20.31 -5.78 14.44
N LYS A 267 -19.02 -5.58 14.16
CA LYS A 267 -18.43 -4.25 14.00
C LYS A 267 -19.03 -3.49 12.81
N VAL A 268 -19.36 -4.19 11.73
CA VAL A 268 -20.01 -3.58 10.55
C VAL A 268 -21.47 -3.27 10.84
N ASP A 269 -22.20 -4.22 11.41
CA ASP A 269 -23.64 -4.10 11.64
C ASP A 269 -23.98 -3.12 12.76
N CYS A 270 -23.10 -2.97 13.74
CA CYS A 270 -23.30 -2.15 14.95
C CYS A 270 -22.29 -0.98 15.07
N ALA A 271 -21.75 -0.48 13.95
CA ALA A 271 -20.69 0.54 13.96
C ALA A 271 -21.11 1.82 14.71
N GLU A 272 -22.33 2.32 14.50
CA GLU A 272 -22.86 3.49 15.19
C GLU A 272 -23.00 3.24 16.70
N PHE A 273 -23.56 2.11 17.10
CA PHE A 273 -23.71 1.72 18.51
C PHE A 273 -22.35 1.64 19.22
N ILE A 274 -21.35 1.04 18.58
CA ILE A 274 -19.98 0.95 19.12
C ILE A 274 -19.40 2.36 19.29
N SER A 275 -19.53 3.22 18.27
CA SER A 275 -19.06 4.60 18.31
C SER A 275 -19.67 5.41 19.44
N ASP A 276 -20.99 5.31 19.64
CA ASP A 276 -21.71 6.03 20.68
C ASP A 276 -21.35 5.54 22.07
N ASN A 277 -21.17 4.25 22.25
CA ASN A 277 -20.68 3.68 23.51
C ASN A 277 -19.26 4.17 23.85
N ILE A 278 -18.37 4.23 22.87
CA ILE A 278 -17.02 4.78 23.07
C ILE A 278 -17.09 6.27 23.44
N LYS A 279 -17.87 7.08 22.72
CA LYS A 279 -18.07 8.51 23.04
C LYS A 279 -18.59 8.68 24.47
N THR A 280 -19.61 7.91 24.83
CA THR A 280 -20.19 7.91 26.18
C THR A 280 -19.16 7.54 27.24
N ALA A 281 -18.36 6.49 26.98
CA ALA A 281 -17.32 6.06 27.91
C ALA A 281 -16.21 7.13 28.09
N LEU A 282 -15.87 7.86 27.05
CA LEU A 282 -14.85 8.91 27.10
C LEU A 282 -15.34 10.18 27.83
N LEU A 283 -16.64 10.45 27.83
CA LEU A 283 -17.23 11.59 28.54
C LEU A 283 -17.33 11.37 30.07
N HIS A 284 -17.41 10.13 30.54
CA HIS A 284 -17.67 9.77 31.93
C HIS A 284 -16.49 9.02 32.56
N SER A 285 -15.51 9.71 33.13
CA SER A 285 -14.20 9.19 33.53
C SER A 285 -14.18 8.16 34.66
N SER A 286 -15.19 8.06 35.53
CA SER A 286 -15.15 7.20 36.72
C SER A 286 -15.91 5.87 36.62
N TYR A 287 -16.96 5.80 35.80
CA TYR A 287 -17.75 4.58 35.57
C TYR A 287 -17.48 3.93 34.18
N SER A 288 -16.82 4.63 33.31
CA SER A 288 -16.70 4.32 31.90
C SER A 288 -15.92 3.05 31.58
N LYS A 289 -14.94 2.70 32.38
CA LYS A 289 -14.05 1.55 32.09
C LYS A 289 -14.77 0.20 32.06
N LYS A 290 -15.88 0.06 32.78
CA LYS A 290 -16.71 -1.16 32.80
C LYS A 290 -17.93 -1.08 31.89
N LEU A 291 -18.03 -0.07 31.03
CA LEU A 291 -19.10 0.01 30.03
C LEU A 291 -18.85 -1.05 28.95
N PRO A 292 -19.82 -1.92 28.66
CA PRO A 292 -19.74 -2.81 27.51
C PRO A 292 -19.83 -1.96 26.22
N VAL A 293 -18.85 -2.12 25.35
CA VAL A 293 -18.75 -1.39 24.08
C VAL A 293 -19.08 -2.29 22.91
N ILE A 294 -18.64 -3.53 22.98
CA ILE A 294 -18.94 -4.59 22.01
C ILE A 294 -19.61 -5.72 22.78
N GLU A 295 -20.74 -6.20 22.27
CA GLU A 295 -21.55 -7.20 22.97
C GLU A 295 -21.45 -8.59 22.34
N SER A 296 -20.96 -8.71 21.11
CA SER A 296 -20.82 -9.97 20.38
C SER A 296 -19.51 -10.01 19.57
N PRO A 297 -18.84 -11.17 19.46
CA PRO A 297 -19.17 -12.50 19.99
C PRO A 297 -18.85 -12.67 21.49
N LEU A 298 -18.05 -11.80 22.04
CA LEU A 298 -17.70 -11.68 23.45
C LEU A 298 -18.01 -10.27 23.89
N VAL A 299 -18.50 -10.11 25.11
CA VAL A 299 -18.65 -8.77 25.68
C VAL A 299 -17.26 -8.20 25.91
N CYS A 300 -16.97 -7.05 25.25
CA CYS A 300 -15.73 -6.31 25.46
C CYS A 300 -16.03 -4.98 26.15
N TYR A 301 -15.32 -4.73 27.22
CA TYR A 301 -15.48 -3.52 28.03
C TYR A 301 -14.51 -2.42 27.58
N MET A 302 -14.81 -1.17 27.91
CA MET A 302 -13.99 -0.03 27.49
C MET A 302 -12.51 -0.17 27.90
N TYR A 303 -12.20 -0.70 29.07
CA TYR A 303 -10.81 -0.90 29.49
C TYR A 303 -10.05 -1.93 28.61
N GLU A 304 -10.75 -2.97 28.10
CA GLU A 304 -10.18 -3.97 27.20
C GLU A 304 -9.96 -3.37 25.80
N ILE A 305 -10.90 -2.52 25.36
CA ILE A 305 -10.77 -1.73 24.13
C ILE A 305 -9.54 -0.81 24.22
N GLU A 306 -9.38 -0.06 25.32
CA GLU A 306 -8.22 0.83 25.52
C GLU A 306 -6.91 0.05 25.55
N GLU A 307 -6.88 -1.11 26.23
CA GLU A 307 -5.69 -1.97 26.27
C GLU A 307 -5.34 -2.51 24.88
N ALA A 308 -6.32 -3.04 24.13
CA ALA A 308 -6.11 -3.54 22.79
C ALA A 308 -5.66 -2.43 21.84
N PHE A 309 -6.21 -1.22 21.98
CA PHE A 309 -5.93 -0.07 21.14
C PHE A 309 -4.60 0.64 21.47
N SER A 310 -4.03 0.44 22.67
CA SER A 310 -2.87 1.17 23.17
C SER A 310 -1.67 1.20 22.21
N GLU A 311 -1.38 0.07 21.57
CA GLU A 311 -0.27 -0.05 20.64
C GLU A 311 -0.61 0.52 19.26
N VAL A 312 -1.86 0.42 18.84
CA VAL A 312 -2.37 1.08 17.62
C VAL A 312 -2.22 2.59 17.77
N LYS A 313 -2.63 3.15 18.90
CA LYS A 313 -2.46 4.56 19.24
C LYS A 313 -1.00 5.02 19.10
N LYS A 314 -0.06 4.28 19.70
CA LYS A 314 1.38 4.58 19.58
C LYS A 314 1.86 4.54 18.13
N GLY A 315 1.34 3.61 17.32
CA GLY A 315 1.64 3.51 15.90
C GLY A 315 1.17 4.74 15.13
N ILE A 316 -0.07 5.19 15.36
CA ILE A 316 -0.63 6.41 14.76
C ILE A 316 0.23 7.63 15.14
N GLU A 317 0.46 7.83 16.44
CA GLU A 317 1.24 8.96 16.95
C GLU A 317 2.67 8.98 16.40
N LYS A 318 3.31 7.83 16.25
CA LYS A 318 4.65 7.70 15.66
C LYS A 318 4.68 8.11 14.19
N VAL A 319 3.70 7.70 13.38
CA VAL A 319 3.60 8.09 11.97
C VAL A 319 3.37 9.59 11.85
N LEU A 320 2.39 10.12 12.59
CA LEU A 320 2.08 11.54 12.57
C LEU A 320 3.25 12.40 13.05
N SER A 321 3.97 11.97 14.10
CA SER A 321 5.16 12.70 14.59
C SER A 321 6.24 12.83 13.51
N ARG A 322 6.54 11.74 12.79
CA ARG A 322 7.48 11.78 11.66
C ARG A 322 6.96 12.66 10.54
N PHE A 323 5.65 12.57 10.28
CA PHE A 323 5.02 13.30 9.19
C PHE A 323 5.11 14.81 9.37
N ILE A 324 4.93 15.34 10.60
CA ILE A 324 5.01 16.77 10.88
C ILE A 324 6.43 17.24 11.24
N GLN A 325 7.41 16.33 11.36
CA GLN A 325 8.77 16.67 11.77
C GLN A 325 9.47 17.56 10.75
N ASN A 326 10.17 18.61 11.24
CA ASN A 326 11.06 19.52 10.50
C ASN A 326 10.40 20.42 9.44
N GLU A 327 9.08 20.44 9.32
CA GLU A 327 8.39 21.28 8.34
C GLU A 327 7.10 21.85 8.94
N LYS A 328 6.83 23.12 8.63
CA LYS A 328 5.52 23.69 8.94
C LYS A 328 4.56 23.36 7.79
N LEU A 329 3.58 22.51 8.08
CA LEU A 329 2.62 22.05 7.08
C LEU A 329 1.40 22.99 7.05
N HIS A 330 0.88 23.22 5.84
CA HIS A 330 -0.41 23.87 5.67
C HIS A 330 -1.47 22.83 5.36
N ILE A 331 -2.46 22.69 6.24
CA ILE A 331 -3.53 21.68 6.14
C ILE A 331 -4.87 22.41 6.29
N ASP A 332 -5.67 22.38 5.24
CA ASP A 332 -7.01 23.00 5.25
C ASP A 332 -8.05 21.98 5.71
N LYS A 333 -7.97 20.76 5.24
CA LYS A 333 -8.94 19.70 5.47
C LYS A 333 -8.27 18.39 5.89
N VAL A 334 -9.00 17.58 6.68
CA VAL A 334 -8.58 16.23 7.09
C VAL A 334 -9.66 15.24 6.68
N LEU A 335 -9.29 14.27 5.86
CA LEU A 335 -10.14 13.21 5.36
C LEU A 335 -9.77 11.87 6.02
N PHE A 336 -10.75 11.19 6.59
CA PHE A 336 -10.59 9.85 7.14
C PHE A 336 -11.12 8.80 6.17
N VAL A 337 -10.25 7.87 5.77
CA VAL A 337 -10.59 6.74 4.91
C VAL A 337 -10.07 5.42 5.48
N GLY A 338 -10.52 4.30 4.93
CA GLY A 338 -10.23 2.98 5.46
C GLY A 338 -11.16 2.58 6.62
N GLY A 339 -11.56 1.31 6.64
CA GLY A 339 -12.62 0.83 7.55
C GLY A 339 -12.32 0.97 9.04
N PHE A 340 -11.05 1.01 9.44
CA PHE A 340 -10.69 1.18 10.85
C PHE A 340 -10.69 2.65 11.30
N ASN A 341 -10.72 3.61 10.39
CA ASN A 341 -10.98 5.01 10.73
C ASN A 341 -12.42 5.30 11.16
N GLU A 342 -13.35 4.36 10.96
CA GLU A 342 -14.69 4.46 11.54
C GLU A 342 -14.70 4.21 13.05
N PHE A 343 -13.65 3.60 13.56
CA PHE A 343 -13.50 3.38 14.98
C PHE A 343 -13.15 4.69 15.70
N GLU A 344 -14.01 5.13 16.60
CA GLU A 344 -13.97 6.47 17.22
C GLU A 344 -12.60 6.79 17.85
N LEU A 345 -11.95 5.82 18.52
CA LEU A 345 -10.63 6.04 19.14
C LEU A 345 -9.56 6.38 18.10
N THR A 346 -9.64 5.86 16.88
CA THR A 346 -8.71 6.19 15.81
C THR A 346 -8.84 7.65 15.41
N ARG A 347 -10.07 8.10 15.11
CA ARG A 347 -10.36 9.49 14.75
C ARG A 347 -9.95 10.46 15.85
N GLN A 348 -10.30 10.13 17.10
CA GLN A 348 -9.94 10.97 18.24
C GLN A 348 -8.42 11.05 18.46
N THR A 349 -7.70 9.94 18.28
CA THR A 349 -6.25 9.94 18.41
C THR A 349 -5.62 10.88 17.38
N ILE A 350 -6.06 10.82 16.11
CA ILE A 350 -5.55 11.68 15.04
C ILE A 350 -5.93 13.15 15.31
N LYS A 351 -7.21 13.44 15.63
CA LYS A 351 -7.69 14.79 15.94
C LYS A 351 -6.91 15.41 17.11
N ASN A 352 -6.76 14.67 18.19
CA ASN A 352 -6.03 15.12 19.38
C ASN A 352 -4.57 15.39 19.07
N PHE A 353 -3.91 14.52 18.30
CA PHE A 353 -2.53 14.69 17.90
C PHE A 353 -2.35 15.96 17.05
N LEU A 354 -3.17 16.16 16.01
CA LEU A 354 -3.08 17.34 15.15
C LEU A 354 -3.37 18.63 15.93
N ASN A 355 -4.38 18.62 16.80
CA ASN A 355 -4.71 19.78 17.64
C ASN A 355 -3.62 20.11 18.66
N PHE A 356 -2.94 19.12 19.20
CA PHE A 356 -1.83 19.33 20.13
C PHE A 356 -0.59 19.95 19.44
N ASN A 357 -0.39 19.65 18.15
CA ASN A 357 0.77 20.07 17.37
C ASN A 357 0.49 21.28 16.44
N LYS A 358 -0.47 22.14 16.80
CA LYS A 358 -0.85 23.34 15.99
C LYS A 358 0.28 24.32 15.71
N GLU A 359 1.36 24.30 16.49
CA GLU A 359 2.55 25.13 16.21
C GLU A 359 3.27 24.74 14.91
N ASN A 360 3.18 23.44 14.53
CA ASN A 360 3.76 22.88 13.30
C ASN A 360 2.75 22.78 12.15
N ILE A 361 1.49 23.15 12.39
CA ILE A 361 0.40 23.02 11.43
C ILE A 361 -0.28 24.38 11.29
N SER A 362 -0.42 24.86 10.05
CA SER A 362 -1.22 26.03 9.70
C SER A 362 -2.46 25.57 8.91
N GLY A 363 -3.51 26.40 8.90
CA GLY A 363 -4.80 26.08 8.31
C GLY A 363 -5.89 25.81 9.36
N GLU A 364 -7.11 25.68 8.91
CA GLU A 364 -8.28 25.61 9.81
C GLU A 364 -8.58 24.19 10.33
N LEU A 365 -7.99 23.16 9.75
CA LEU A 365 -8.19 21.75 10.07
C LEU A 365 -9.69 21.36 10.05
N GLU A 366 -10.37 21.63 8.95
CA GLU A 366 -11.73 21.15 8.74
C GLU A 366 -11.74 19.61 8.65
N TYR A 367 -12.38 18.96 9.61
CA TYR A 367 -12.51 17.49 9.60
C TYR A 367 -13.71 17.09 8.76
N ILE A 368 -13.47 16.34 7.69
CA ILE A 368 -14.52 15.87 6.80
C ILE A 368 -15.23 14.67 7.44
N GLU A 369 -16.44 14.90 7.93
CA GLU A 369 -17.28 13.88 8.56
C GLU A 369 -18.48 13.46 7.68
N GLU A 370 -18.74 14.22 6.61
CA GLU A 370 -19.91 14.04 5.75
C GLU A 370 -19.81 12.88 4.77
N ILE A 371 -18.61 12.35 4.53
CA ILE A 371 -18.47 11.10 3.80
C ILE A 371 -18.92 9.99 4.75
N ASN A 372 -20.18 9.56 4.59
CA ASN A 372 -20.71 8.47 5.39
C ASN A 372 -19.86 7.20 5.20
N SER A 373 -19.92 6.31 6.17
CA SER A 373 -19.12 5.08 6.23
C SER A 373 -19.14 4.25 4.94
N ARG A 374 -20.29 4.22 4.25
CA ARG A 374 -20.43 3.50 2.98
C ARG A 374 -19.63 4.14 1.83
N MET A 375 -19.53 5.47 1.81
CA MET A 375 -18.77 6.18 0.78
C MET A 375 -17.26 6.12 1.09
N ALA A 376 -16.87 6.20 2.36
CA ALA A 376 -15.48 6.04 2.78
C ALA A 376 -14.92 4.67 2.39
N ALA A 377 -15.72 3.61 2.52
CA ALA A 377 -15.34 2.25 2.12
C ALA A 377 -15.14 2.07 0.60
N LYS A 378 -15.73 2.96 -0.23
CA LYS A 378 -15.62 2.93 -1.70
C LYS A 378 -14.67 3.97 -2.25
N ALA A 379 -14.29 4.95 -1.44
CA ALA A 379 -13.54 6.13 -1.88
C ALA A 379 -12.28 5.75 -2.67
N ILE A 380 -11.57 4.72 -2.23
CA ILE A 380 -10.34 4.25 -2.85
C ILE A 380 -10.61 3.65 -4.23
N SER A 381 -11.54 2.70 -4.34
CA SER A 381 -11.86 2.08 -5.64
C SER A 381 -12.50 3.07 -6.61
N PHE A 382 -13.38 3.95 -6.13
CA PHE A 382 -13.99 5.01 -6.93
C PHE A 382 -12.93 5.99 -7.44
N GLY A 383 -11.99 6.40 -6.60
CA GLY A 383 -10.86 7.23 -7.01
C GLY A 383 -9.99 6.55 -8.06
N ALA A 384 -9.68 5.27 -7.88
CA ALA A 384 -8.96 4.48 -8.87
C ALA A 384 -9.72 4.40 -10.21
N THR A 385 -11.06 4.27 -10.16
CA THR A 385 -11.92 4.30 -11.37
C THR A 385 -11.87 5.67 -12.07
N LEU A 386 -11.93 6.77 -11.31
CA LEU A 386 -11.86 8.12 -11.87
C LEU A 386 -10.50 8.39 -12.54
N ILE A 387 -9.42 7.89 -11.95
CA ILE A 387 -8.08 7.95 -12.53
C ILE A 387 -8.02 7.10 -13.81
N ALA A 388 -8.55 5.87 -13.80
CA ALA A 388 -8.59 5.00 -14.96
C ALA A 388 -9.38 5.60 -16.15
N ASN A 389 -10.35 6.45 -15.87
CA ASN A 389 -11.20 7.12 -16.86
C ASN A 389 -10.79 8.57 -17.17
N ASP A 390 -9.60 8.99 -16.73
CA ASP A 390 -9.03 10.33 -17.00
C ASP A 390 -9.87 11.52 -16.46
N TYR A 391 -10.73 11.28 -15.45
CA TYR A 391 -11.49 12.36 -14.78
C TYR A 391 -10.61 13.16 -13.83
N ILE A 392 -9.66 12.49 -13.16
CA ILE A 392 -8.72 13.09 -12.21
C ILE A 392 -7.31 12.66 -12.55
N TYR A 393 -6.41 13.62 -12.67
CA TYR A 393 -4.99 13.40 -12.85
C TYR A 393 -4.30 13.35 -11.48
N VAL A 394 -3.35 12.44 -11.36
CA VAL A 394 -2.58 12.25 -10.12
C VAL A 394 -1.12 12.55 -10.37
N GLU A 395 -0.53 13.31 -9.47
CA GLU A 395 0.91 13.60 -9.45
C GLU A 395 1.50 13.12 -8.14
N GLU A 396 2.15 11.97 -8.15
CA GLU A 396 2.79 11.39 -6.98
C GLU A 396 4.27 11.78 -6.88
N LEU A 397 4.81 11.74 -5.67
CA LEU A 397 6.22 11.93 -5.38
C LEU A 397 6.90 10.58 -5.17
N TYR A 398 8.04 10.38 -5.82
CA TYR A 398 8.85 9.20 -5.53
C TYR A 398 9.73 9.45 -4.28
N PRO A 399 9.69 8.57 -3.26
CA PRO A 399 10.32 8.88 -1.99
C PRO A 399 11.84 8.69 -1.98
N HIS A 400 12.38 7.82 -2.85
CA HIS A 400 13.78 7.39 -2.79
C HIS A 400 14.64 8.08 -3.84
N THR A 401 15.95 8.23 -3.54
CA THR A 401 16.95 8.58 -4.55
C THR A 401 17.58 7.31 -5.09
N ILE A 402 17.59 7.16 -6.41
CA ILE A 402 18.25 6.04 -7.11
C ILE A 402 19.27 6.61 -8.08
N GLY A 403 20.42 5.96 -8.16
CA GLY A 403 21.49 6.38 -9.05
C GLY A 403 22.54 5.32 -9.29
N ILE A 404 23.62 5.72 -9.91
CA ILE A 404 24.75 4.87 -10.23
C ILE A 404 25.99 5.26 -9.43
N VAL A 405 26.86 4.29 -9.20
CA VAL A 405 28.17 4.49 -8.55
C VAL A 405 29.25 4.35 -9.60
N LEU A 406 30.01 5.40 -9.81
CA LEU A 406 31.22 5.37 -10.61
C LEU A 406 32.42 5.15 -9.68
N GLU A 407 33.19 4.08 -9.96
CA GLU A 407 34.44 3.81 -9.25
C GLU A 407 35.62 4.21 -10.14
N TRP A 408 36.51 5.01 -9.60
CA TRP A 408 37.71 5.46 -10.30
C TRP A 408 38.92 5.48 -9.37
N LYS A 409 40.11 5.41 -9.95
CA LYS A 409 41.40 5.37 -9.21
C LYS A 409 42.05 6.74 -9.29
N MET A 410 42.32 7.32 -8.16
CA MET A 410 43.07 8.57 -8.05
C MET A 410 44.51 8.27 -7.58
N ILE A 411 45.45 8.95 -8.19
CA ILE A 411 46.83 8.93 -7.76
C ILE A 411 47.00 9.91 -6.63
N ASN A 412 47.19 9.43 -5.41
CA ASN A 412 47.56 10.29 -4.28
C ASN A 412 49.08 10.30 -4.13
N LYS A 413 49.68 11.49 -4.21
CA LYS A 413 51.11 11.71 -3.98
C LYS A 413 51.30 12.24 -2.56
N GLU A 414 51.49 11.34 -1.62
CA GLU A 414 51.96 11.69 -0.28
C GLU A 414 53.39 11.19 -0.11
N ASP A 415 54.34 12.09 0.14
CA ASP A 415 55.74 11.83 0.51
C ASP A 415 56.41 10.73 -0.30
N GLU A 416 56.77 11.00 -1.57
CA GLU A 416 57.52 10.12 -2.49
C GLU A 416 56.86 8.77 -2.80
N ASN A 417 55.74 8.44 -2.20
CA ASN A 417 55.00 7.19 -2.49
C ASN A 417 53.75 7.47 -3.32
N ILE A 418 53.63 6.84 -4.46
CA ILE A 418 52.43 6.84 -5.31
C ILE A 418 51.46 5.78 -4.78
N LYS A 419 50.36 6.20 -4.16
CA LYS A 419 49.28 5.27 -3.78
C LYS A 419 48.08 5.47 -4.71
N LEU A 420 47.57 4.38 -5.27
CA LEU A 420 46.31 4.36 -5.98
C LEU A 420 45.17 4.25 -4.94
N VAL A 421 44.36 5.28 -4.82
CA VAL A 421 43.18 5.31 -3.94
C VAL A 421 41.96 5.12 -4.79
N ASN A 422 41.13 4.13 -4.46
CA ASN A 422 39.82 3.96 -5.10
C ASN A 422 38.90 5.04 -4.57
N GLN A 423 38.32 5.79 -5.47
CA GLN A 423 37.27 6.76 -5.15
C GLN A 423 35.94 6.32 -5.78
N LYS A 424 34.86 6.70 -5.11
CA LYS A 424 33.49 6.43 -5.57
C LYS A 424 32.77 7.76 -5.71
N THR A 425 32.10 7.92 -6.84
CA THR A 425 31.22 9.06 -7.08
C THR A 425 29.80 8.53 -7.25
N TYR A 426 28.87 9.10 -6.51
CA TYR A 426 27.45 8.73 -6.53
C TYR A 426 26.71 9.73 -7.39
N ILE A 427 26.06 9.24 -8.43
CA ILE A 427 25.35 10.06 -9.41
C ILE A 427 23.87 9.77 -9.27
N PRO A 428 23.08 10.68 -8.68
CA PRO A 428 21.63 10.51 -8.58
C PRO A 428 20.99 10.75 -9.95
N LEU A 429 20.25 9.75 -10.45
CA LEU A 429 19.48 9.83 -11.69
C LEU A 429 17.99 10.03 -11.41
N ILE A 430 17.44 9.36 -10.41
CA ILE A 430 16.12 9.67 -9.85
C ILE A 430 16.36 10.29 -8.48
N LYS A 431 15.85 11.50 -8.27
CA LYS A 431 15.97 12.21 -6.99
C LYS A 431 14.72 12.00 -6.16
N GLY A 432 14.91 11.61 -4.91
CA GLY A 432 13.81 11.46 -3.97
C GLY A 432 13.07 12.78 -3.73
N LYS A 433 11.78 12.68 -3.47
CA LYS A 433 10.83 13.79 -3.31
C LYS A 433 10.53 14.59 -4.58
N ASN A 434 11.00 14.13 -5.74
CA ASN A 434 10.62 14.69 -7.03
C ASN A 434 9.35 14.02 -7.56
N LYS A 435 8.69 14.69 -8.49
CA LYS A 435 7.47 14.21 -9.14
C LYS A 435 7.79 13.01 -10.04
N VAL A 436 6.93 11.99 -10.00
CA VAL A 436 7.07 10.81 -10.86
C VAL A 436 7.04 11.19 -12.33
N SER A 437 6.22 12.19 -12.70
CA SER A 437 6.11 12.69 -14.07
C SER A 437 7.42 13.23 -14.65
N GLU A 438 8.36 13.67 -13.82
CA GLU A 438 9.67 14.16 -14.27
C GLU A 438 10.56 13.03 -14.84
N TYR A 439 10.22 11.77 -14.53
CA TYR A 439 11.00 10.60 -14.90
C TYR A 439 10.30 9.67 -15.90
N LYS A 440 9.20 10.12 -16.55
CA LYS A 440 8.54 9.33 -17.61
C LYS A 440 9.46 9.07 -18.80
N GLU A 441 10.21 10.10 -19.17
CA GLU A 441 11.30 9.97 -20.13
C GLU A 441 12.62 9.76 -19.41
N PRO A 442 13.56 8.99 -19.99
CA PRO A 442 14.84 8.75 -19.37
C PRO A 442 15.64 10.03 -19.14
N LEU A 443 16.07 10.27 -17.90
CA LEU A 443 17.07 11.28 -17.59
C LEU A 443 18.45 10.64 -17.67
N PHE A 444 19.26 11.11 -18.62
CA PHE A 444 20.61 10.60 -18.85
C PHE A 444 21.65 11.42 -18.08
N HIS A 445 22.71 10.75 -17.63
CA HIS A 445 23.92 11.42 -17.18
C HIS A 445 24.70 11.94 -18.38
N ASP A 446 25.35 13.11 -18.21
CA ASP A 446 26.10 13.78 -19.31
C ASP A 446 27.36 13.02 -19.72
N ASP A 447 27.94 12.25 -18.82
CA ASP A 447 29.16 11.48 -19.09
C ASP A 447 28.83 10.11 -19.72
N TYR A 448 29.70 9.70 -20.61
CA TYR A 448 29.60 8.39 -21.28
C TYR A 448 30.28 7.30 -20.45
N LEU A 449 29.65 6.14 -20.38
CA LEU A 449 30.30 4.91 -19.95
C LEU A 449 31.02 4.30 -21.16
N LEU A 450 32.33 4.19 -21.07
CA LEU A 450 33.11 3.43 -22.04
C LEU A 450 33.10 1.96 -21.62
N ALA A 451 32.66 1.08 -22.51
CA ALA A 451 32.69 -0.36 -22.30
C ALA A 451 34.07 -0.90 -22.67
N PHE A 452 34.99 -0.97 -21.71
CA PHE A 452 36.33 -1.51 -21.92
C PHE A 452 36.41 -3.03 -21.75
N GLU A 453 35.37 -3.66 -21.26
CA GLU A 453 35.30 -5.10 -20.99
C GLU A 453 34.07 -5.72 -21.67
N PRO A 454 34.12 -7.01 -22.05
CA PRO A 454 32.98 -7.71 -22.67
C PRO A 454 31.69 -7.69 -21.84
N HIS A 455 31.82 -7.59 -20.53
CA HIS A 455 30.69 -7.57 -19.61
C HIS A 455 30.89 -6.48 -18.55
N PRO A 456 30.82 -5.19 -18.89
CA PRO A 456 30.99 -4.12 -17.94
C PRO A 456 29.89 -4.18 -16.89
N LYS A 457 30.28 -4.04 -15.64
CA LYS A 457 29.37 -4.06 -14.49
C LYS A 457 29.06 -2.65 -14.04
N LEU A 458 27.79 -2.37 -13.83
CA LEU A 458 27.34 -1.10 -13.28
C LEU A 458 26.80 -1.32 -11.88
N THR A 459 27.27 -0.50 -10.95
CA THR A 459 26.74 -0.48 -9.58
C THR A 459 25.61 0.53 -9.49
N VAL A 460 24.43 0.09 -9.06
CA VAL A 460 23.29 0.95 -8.75
C VAL A 460 23.18 1.11 -7.24
N TYR A 461 22.83 2.30 -6.78
CA TYR A 461 22.56 2.56 -5.38
C TYR A 461 21.15 3.11 -5.19
N ILE A 462 20.60 2.90 -4.00
CA ILE A 462 19.38 3.53 -3.54
C ILE A 462 19.63 4.19 -2.19
N ASN A 463 19.17 5.44 -2.05
CA ASN A 463 19.11 6.13 -0.76
C ASN A 463 17.65 6.18 -0.31
N PRO A 464 17.26 5.36 0.67
CA PRO A 464 15.88 5.28 1.12
C PRO A 464 15.48 6.53 1.91
N SER A 465 14.26 7.03 1.69
CA SER A 465 13.72 8.18 2.43
C SER A 465 13.55 7.92 3.94
N SER A 466 13.54 6.66 4.35
CA SER A 466 13.40 6.26 5.76
C SER A 466 14.67 6.44 6.59
N SER A 467 15.82 6.74 5.98
CA SER A 467 17.03 7.06 6.72
C SER A 467 16.89 8.46 7.33
N ASN A 468 16.60 8.55 8.63
CA ASN A 468 16.58 9.80 9.40
C ASN A 468 17.97 10.45 9.53
N ASN A 469 19.01 9.85 9.01
CA ASN A 469 20.34 10.38 8.97
C ASN A 469 20.56 10.98 7.59
N THR A 470 20.61 12.30 7.53
CA THR A 470 21.16 13.10 6.43
C THR A 470 22.64 12.78 6.13
N ALA A 471 23.30 11.98 6.91
CA ALA A 471 24.57 11.35 6.62
C ALA A 471 24.29 10.06 5.83
N GLU A 472 24.14 10.20 4.51
CA GLU A 472 24.60 9.30 3.45
C GLU A 472 25.04 7.91 3.92
N LYS A 473 24.16 7.15 4.59
CA LYS A 473 24.32 5.70 4.65
C LYS A 473 23.80 5.15 3.33
N GLU A 474 24.63 5.37 2.33
CA GLU A 474 24.64 4.63 1.11
C GLU A 474 24.61 3.15 1.47
N ILE A 475 23.54 2.50 1.06
CA ILE A 475 23.57 1.05 1.01
C ILE A 475 24.02 0.69 -0.41
N PRO A 476 25.32 0.55 -0.65
CA PRO A 476 25.81 0.09 -1.93
C PRO A 476 25.56 -1.41 -2.02
N LYS A 477 24.36 -1.79 -2.42
CA LYS A 477 24.15 -3.13 -2.94
C LYS A 477 24.26 -3.02 -4.45
N SER A 478 25.36 -3.55 -4.97
CA SER A 478 25.64 -3.58 -6.40
C SER A 478 24.75 -4.59 -7.09
N ALA A 479 23.83 -4.11 -7.94
CA ALA A 479 23.31 -4.95 -9.00
C ALA A 479 24.32 -4.95 -10.13
N ASN A 480 24.81 -6.12 -10.51
CA ASN A 480 25.68 -6.29 -11.66
C ASN A 480 24.81 -6.31 -12.92
N ILE A 481 24.76 -5.18 -13.61
CA ILE A 481 24.07 -5.07 -14.90
C ILE A 481 25.10 -5.26 -15.99
N THR A 482 24.86 -6.22 -16.87
CA THR A 482 25.71 -6.48 -18.03
C THR A 482 25.20 -5.67 -19.22
N LEU A 483 26.05 -4.86 -19.81
CA LEU A 483 25.72 -4.15 -21.06
C LEU A 483 25.61 -5.14 -22.21
N PRO A 484 24.61 -5.00 -23.09
CA PRO A 484 24.49 -5.84 -24.26
C PRO A 484 25.55 -5.46 -25.29
N ASN A 485 26.00 -6.42 -26.09
CA ASN A 485 26.83 -6.23 -27.28
C ASN A 485 28.09 -5.39 -27.04
N PHE A 486 29.09 -6.01 -26.37
CA PHE A 486 30.39 -5.38 -26.21
C PHE A 486 31.00 -5.00 -27.55
N ASN A 487 31.26 -3.71 -27.71
CA ASN A 487 32.16 -3.16 -28.69
C ASN A 487 33.05 -2.13 -27.97
N PRO A 488 34.39 -2.21 -28.04
CA PRO A 488 35.26 -1.27 -27.33
C PRO A 488 35.11 0.19 -27.77
N ASP A 489 34.53 0.41 -28.96
CA ASP A 489 34.27 1.76 -29.49
C ASP A 489 32.89 2.31 -29.09
N ASN A 490 32.04 1.50 -28.47
CA ASN A 490 30.68 1.94 -28.08
C ASN A 490 30.76 2.92 -26.91
N ARG A 491 29.99 4.00 -27.06
CA ARG A 491 29.75 5.00 -26.02
C ARG A 491 28.33 4.85 -25.51
N TRP A 492 28.20 4.30 -24.31
CA TRP A 492 26.91 4.13 -23.67
C TRP A 492 26.59 5.31 -22.77
N LYS A 493 25.42 5.92 -22.96
CA LYS A 493 24.80 6.78 -21.96
C LYS A 493 23.94 5.96 -21.03
N VAL A 494 23.97 6.30 -19.76
CA VAL A 494 23.16 5.70 -18.73
C VAL A 494 22.14 6.73 -18.23
N GLY A 495 20.89 6.33 -18.21
CA GLY A 495 19.79 7.11 -17.68
C GLY A 495 18.87 6.25 -16.84
N MET A 496 17.93 6.89 -16.21
CA MET A 496 16.82 6.21 -15.50
C MET A 496 15.50 6.87 -15.87
N LYS A 497 14.46 6.05 -15.93
CA LYS A 497 13.07 6.47 -16.05
C LYS A 497 12.20 5.75 -15.02
N MET A 498 10.98 6.21 -14.90
CA MET A 498 9.99 5.62 -14.00
C MET A 498 8.63 5.58 -14.69
N ASP A 499 7.90 4.48 -14.53
CA ASP A 499 6.52 4.39 -15.01
C ASP A 499 5.51 4.96 -13.99
N GLU A 500 4.26 4.99 -14.38
CA GLU A 500 3.15 5.48 -13.56
C GLU A 500 2.92 4.65 -12.29
N SER A 501 3.37 3.40 -12.28
CA SER A 501 3.35 2.52 -11.10
C SER A 501 4.52 2.77 -10.15
N GLN A 502 5.37 3.77 -10.45
CA GLN A 502 6.60 4.09 -9.70
C GLN A 502 7.63 2.96 -9.71
N ILE A 503 7.65 2.19 -10.79
CA ILE A 503 8.70 1.21 -11.03
C ILE A 503 9.81 1.88 -11.82
N ALA A 504 11.01 1.85 -11.27
CA ALA A 504 12.18 2.47 -11.87
C ALA A 504 12.86 1.53 -12.87
N TYR A 505 13.36 2.11 -13.95
CA TYR A 505 14.10 1.41 -15.00
C TYR A 505 15.43 2.11 -15.23
N ILE A 506 16.50 1.32 -15.38
CA ILE A 506 17.75 1.83 -15.91
C ILE A 506 17.75 1.66 -17.43
N VAL A 507 18.20 2.70 -18.12
CA VAL A 507 18.15 2.80 -19.57
C VAL A 507 19.57 3.02 -20.10
N PHE A 508 19.98 2.22 -21.07
CA PHE A 508 21.25 2.37 -21.77
C PHE A 508 20.99 2.74 -23.21
N THR A 509 21.64 3.78 -23.69
CA THR A 509 21.59 4.19 -25.10
C THR A 509 22.98 4.21 -25.70
N ASP A 510 23.17 3.50 -26.81
CA ASP A 510 24.39 3.56 -27.63
C ASP A 510 24.31 4.77 -28.57
N GLU A 511 25.15 5.78 -28.33
CA GLU A 511 25.15 6.99 -29.13
C GLU A 511 25.84 6.85 -30.49
N ILE A 512 26.71 5.87 -30.67
CA ILE A 512 27.40 5.69 -31.94
C ILE A 512 26.48 5.05 -32.99
N ASN A 513 25.72 4.06 -32.56
CA ASN A 513 24.83 3.30 -33.45
C ASN A 513 23.40 3.81 -33.47
N ASN A 514 23.03 4.73 -32.63
CA ASN A 514 21.73 5.43 -32.53
C ASN A 514 20.50 4.49 -32.51
N LYS A 515 20.63 3.23 -32.04
CA LYS A 515 19.61 2.22 -32.36
C LYS A 515 19.12 1.35 -31.22
N GLU A 516 19.79 1.25 -30.10
CA GLU A 516 19.30 0.34 -29.05
C GLU A 516 19.37 0.97 -27.66
N SER A 517 18.23 1.39 -27.16
CA SER A 517 18.05 1.59 -25.72
C SER A 517 17.69 0.25 -25.11
N VAL A 518 18.47 -0.21 -24.14
CA VAL A 518 18.18 -1.39 -23.37
C VAL A 518 17.63 -0.96 -22.02
N HIS A 519 16.47 -1.48 -21.67
CA HIS A 519 15.78 -1.15 -20.45
C HIS A 519 15.89 -2.31 -19.46
N TYR A 520 16.40 -2.04 -18.26
CA TYR A 520 16.39 -2.98 -17.15
C TYR A 520 15.47 -2.47 -16.05
N GLU A 521 14.51 -3.29 -15.67
CA GLU A 521 13.58 -2.97 -14.60
C GLU A 521 14.28 -3.00 -13.24
N LEU A 522 14.40 -1.84 -12.60
CA LEU A 522 14.98 -1.73 -11.25
C LEU A 522 14.06 -2.27 -10.16
N GLY A 523 12.78 -2.42 -10.42
CA GLY A 523 11.85 -3.08 -9.50
C GLY A 523 12.29 -4.49 -9.19
N ASN A 524 12.71 -5.25 -10.20
CA ASN A 524 13.30 -6.57 -10.01
C ASN A 524 14.71 -6.47 -9.40
N ILE A 525 15.51 -5.50 -9.86
CA ILE A 525 16.86 -5.27 -9.32
C ILE A 525 16.80 -4.81 -7.87
N LEU A 526 15.88 -3.95 -7.49
CA LEU A 526 15.69 -3.56 -6.09
C LEU A 526 15.29 -4.76 -5.23
N THR A 527 14.49 -5.65 -5.76
CA THR A 527 14.14 -6.92 -5.12
C THR A 527 15.37 -7.83 -4.97
N GLU A 528 16.24 -7.86 -5.96
CA GLU A 528 17.50 -8.60 -5.94
C GLU A 528 18.57 -7.91 -5.08
N MET A 529 18.73 -6.59 -5.20
CA MET A 529 19.71 -5.79 -4.45
C MET A 529 19.44 -5.78 -2.96
N PHE A 530 18.20 -5.65 -2.57
CA PHE A 530 17.83 -5.73 -1.16
C PHE A 530 17.70 -7.17 -0.71
N GLY A 531 17.94 -8.12 -1.61
CA GLY A 531 17.84 -9.56 -1.42
C GLY A 531 16.60 -9.85 -0.60
N LEU A 532 15.66 -10.56 -1.10
CA LEU A 532 14.54 -10.97 -0.26
C LEU A 532 15.00 -11.61 1.04
N ASP A 533 16.24 -12.09 1.05
CA ASP A 533 16.90 -12.79 2.15
C ASP A 533 17.86 -11.89 2.97
N GLY A 534 18.22 -10.71 2.48
CA GLY A 534 19.28 -9.90 3.08
C GLY A 534 18.83 -8.68 3.89
N LEU A 535 17.55 -8.34 3.87
CA LEU A 535 17.03 -7.16 4.56
C LEU A 535 16.53 -7.44 5.98
N VAL A 536 16.39 -8.71 6.34
CA VAL A 536 15.96 -9.10 7.70
C VAL A 536 17.08 -8.95 8.73
N SER A 537 18.34 -8.84 8.27
CA SER A 537 19.52 -8.83 9.15
C SER A 537 20.03 -7.44 9.55
N THR A 538 19.37 -6.35 9.17
CA THR A 538 19.80 -4.99 9.53
C THR A 538 18.77 -4.22 10.34
N SER A 539 18.06 -4.92 11.22
CA SER A 539 17.39 -4.30 12.35
C SER A 539 18.40 -4.19 13.49
N ASP A 540 19.17 -3.13 13.51
CA ASP A 540 19.75 -2.55 14.72
C ASP A 540 19.33 -1.08 14.80
#